data_a99a149a411c70659689c52d6cac8536
#
_entry.id   a99a149a411c70659689c52d6cac8536
#
_cell.length_a   1.000
_cell.length_b   1.000
_cell.length_c   1.000
_cell.angle_alpha   90.00
_cell.angle_beta   90.00
_cell.angle_gamma   90.00
#
_symmetry.space_group_name_H-M   'P 1'
#
loop_
_entity.id
_entity.type
_entity.pdbx_description
1 polymer ?
#
loop_
_entity_poly.entity_id
_entity_poly.type
_entity_poly.pdbx_seq_one_letter_code
_entity_poly.pdbx_strand_id
1 'polypeptide(L)'
;ITPYAGHDTVGMVCLDEKSKMTAATSTSGLFMKRKGRVGDSPIAGSGFYVDSKVGGASATGLGEDLMKGCISYEIVRLMKEGMHPQEACEKAVLELDKELKERRGKAGDLSLIAMNCKGEWGVATNIEGFSFAVATANEEPTVYLTKMVDGKCVHEVASQEWLDNYMKTRTAPLVEK
;
A
#
# COMPACT_ATOMS: atom_id res chain seq x y z
N ILE A 1 1.88 -12.17 26.63
CA ILE A 1 1.64 -11.92 25.19
C ILE A 1 2.41 -10.64 24.86
N THR A 2 3.45 -10.77 24.05
CA THR A 2 4.09 -9.57 23.48
C THR A 2 3.11 -8.98 22.49
N PRO A 3 2.62 -7.75 22.69
CA PRO A 3 1.67 -7.18 21.76
C PRO A 3 2.30 -7.07 20.37
N TYR A 4 1.66 -7.64 19.37
CA TYR A 4 2.00 -7.35 17.98
C TYR A 4 1.56 -5.90 17.70
N ALA A 5 2.52 -4.99 17.62
CA ALA A 5 2.26 -3.57 17.38
C ALA A 5 1.98 -3.28 15.90
N GLY A 6 1.47 -4.26 15.15
CA GLY A 6 1.27 -4.18 13.73
C GLY A 6 -0.17 -3.90 13.31
N HIS A 7 -0.31 -3.69 12.04
CA HIS A 7 -1.57 -3.63 11.30
C HIS A 7 -1.49 -4.66 10.18
N ASP A 8 -2.59 -5.32 9.89
CA ASP A 8 -2.73 -6.20 8.74
C ASP A 8 -3.79 -5.64 7.81
N THR A 9 -3.40 -5.33 6.59
CA THR A 9 -4.31 -4.86 5.55
C THR A 9 -3.92 -5.49 4.22
N VAL A 10 -4.89 -6.02 3.53
CA VAL A 10 -4.76 -6.41 2.12
C VAL A 10 -5.44 -5.35 1.28
N GLY A 11 -4.75 -4.88 0.24
CA GLY A 11 -5.28 -3.96 -0.74
C GLY A 11 -5.06 -4.48 -2.15
N MET A 12 -5.98 -4.15 -3.06
CA MET A 12 -5.94 -4.60 -4.43
C MET A 12 -6.45 -3.52 -5.38
N VAL A 13 -5.80 -3.41 -6.53
CA VAL A 13 -6.28 -2.63 -7.68
C VAL A 13 -6.29 -3.56 -8.89
N CYS A 14 -7.41 -3.62 -9.58
CA CYS A 14 -7.61 -4.47 -10.74
C CYS A 14 -8.06 -3.66 -11.95
N LEU A 15 -7.63 -4.09 -13.13
CA LEU A 15 -8.10 -3.62 -14.44
C LEU A 15 -8.63 -4.81 -15.22
N ASP A 16 -9.87 -4.75 -15.70
CA ASP A 16 -10.47 -5.81 -16.51
C ASP A 16 -10.30 -5.56 -18.02
N GLU A 17 -10.68 -6.56 -18.81
CA GLU A 17 -10.64 -6.51 -20.28
C GLU A 17 -11.53 -5.41 -20.89
N LYS A 18 -12.49 -4.90 -20.12
CA LYS A 18 -13.40 -3.82 -20.54
C LYS A 18 -12.94 -2.46 -20.08
N SER A 19 -11.68 -2.36 -19.65
CA SER A 19 -11.07 -1.14 -19.11
C SER A 19 -11.79 -0.60 -17.86
N LYS A 20 -12.48 -1.46 -17.12
CA LYS A 20 -13.01 -1.12 -15.80
C LYS A 20 -11.98 -1.41 -14.74
N MET A 21 -11.84 -0.49 -13.82
CA MET A 21 -10.97 -0.65 -12.66
C MET A 21 -11.77 -0.83 -11.39
N THR A 22 -11.21 -1.61 -10.49
CA THR A 22 -11.77 -1.85 -9.15
C THR A 22 -10.64 -1.75 -8.13
N ALA A 23 -10.90 -1.08 -7.02
CA ALA A 23 -10.01 -1.10 -5.86
C ALA A 23 -10.76 -1.64 -4.65
N ALA A 24 -10.07 -2.40 -3.82
CA ALA A 24 -10.64 -2.99 -2.62
C ALA A 24 -9.60 -3.08 -1.51
N THR A 25 -10.08 -3.09 -0.27
CA THR A 25 -9.27 -3.31 0.93
C THR A 25 -9.96 -4.28 1.87
N SER A 26 -9.17 -5.02 2.64
CA SER A 26 -9.64 -5.88 3.73
C SER A 26 -8.68 -5.78 4.91
N THR A 27 -9.22 -5.55 6.10
CA THR A 27 -8.40 -5.37 7.31
C THR A 27 -9.20 -5.71 8.57
N SER A 28 -8.50 -6.15 9.62
CA SER A 28 -9.03 -6.13 10.98
C SER A 28 -8.64 -4.86 11.75
N GLY A 29 -7.97 -3.92 11.10
CA GLY A 29 -7.52 -2.65 11.65
C GLY A 29 -6.26 -2.75 12.50
N LEU A 30 -6.05 -1.78 13.37
CA LEU A 30 -4.89 -1.73 14.26
C LEU A 30 -5.06 -2.73 15.41
N PHE A 31 -3.98 -3.47 15.74
CA PHE A 31 -3.97 -4.37 16.88
C PHE A 31 -4.24 -3.60 18.19
N MET A 32 -5.06 -4.17 19.07
CA MET A 32 -5.48 -3.55 20.34
C MET A 32 -6.12 -2.15 20.20
N LYS A 33 -6.67 -1.84 19.04
CA LYS A 33 -7.41 -0.58 18.86
C LYS A 33 -8.55 -0.45 19.86
N ARG A 34 -8.85 0.78 20.25
CA ARG A 34 -10.02 1.06 21.09
C ARG A 34 -11.33 0.80 20.31
N LYS A 35 -12.39 0.42 21.03
CA LYS A 35 -13.73 0.27 20.45
C LYS A 35 -14.14 1.58 19.76
N GLY A 36 -14.60 1.46 18.52
CA GLY A 36 -15.01 2.59 17.68
C GLY A 36 -13.89 3.21 16.83
N ARG A 37 -12.62 2.77 16.98
CA ARG A 37 -11.54 3.25 16.09
C ARG A 37 -11.76 2.72 14.67
N VAL A 38 -11.71 3.63 13.72
CA VAL A 38 -11.72 3.38 12.28
C VAL A 38 -10.40 3.90 11.70
N GLY A 39 -9.72 3.08 10.87
CA GLY A 39 -8.55 3.48 10.09
C GLY A 39 -8.94 3.94 8.68
N ASP A 40 -7.93 4.01 7.82
CA ASP A 40 -8.06 4.41 6.41
C ASP A 40 -8.85 3.43 5.55
N SER A 41 -8.70 2.12 5.81
CA SER A 41 -9.13 1.05 4.90
C SER A 41 -10.59 1.13 4.43
N PRO A 42 -11.61 1.47 5.26
CA PRO A 42 -12.99 1.59 4.79
C PRO A 42 -13.32 2.95 4.16
N ILE A 43 -12.35 3.88 4.09
CA ILE A 43 -12.58 5.25 3.68
C ILE A 43 -12.11 5.46 2.24
N ALA A 44 -13.05 5.66 1.32
CA ALA A 44 -12.75 6.02 -0.06
C ALA A 44 -11.95 7.34 -0.11
N GLY A 45 -10.87 7.35 -0.86
CA GLY A 45 -9.90 8.44 -0.91
C GLY A 45 -8.69 8.23 -0.01
N SER A 46 -8.81 7.46 1.06
CA SER A 46 -7.71 7.16 1.99
C SER A 46 -7.15 5.76 1.80
N GLY A 47 -7.87 4.72 2.20
CA GLY A 47 -7.43 3.34 2.08
C GLY A 47 -7.47 2.81 0.65
N PHE A 48 -8.37 3.32 -0.15
CA PHE A 48 -8.49 3.02 -1.58
C PHE A 48 -9.18 4.16 -2.33
N TYR A 49 -8.89 4.27 -3.60
CA TYR A 49 -9.64 5.12 -4.54
C TYR A 49 -9.49 4.60 -5.97
N VAL A 50 -10.51 4.78 -6.80
CA VAL A 50 -10.47 4.34 -8.20
C VAL A 50 -11.33 5.24 -9.10
N ASP A 51 -10.78 5.59 -10.25
CA ASP A 51 -11.45 6.18 -11.40
C ASP A 51 -11.00 5.39 -12.64
N SER A 52 -11.91 4.65 -13.26
CA SER A 52 -11.58 3.80 -14.43
C SER A 52 -10.99 4.55 -15.62
N LYS A 53 -11.17 5.86 -15.70
CA LYS A 53 -10.57 6.70 -16.75
C LYS A 53 -9.14 7.12 -16.46
N VAL A 54 -8.69 6.95 -15.22
CA VAL A 54 -7.38 7.43 -14.74
C VAL A 54 -6.57 6.29 -14.16
N GLY A 55 -7.05 5.71 -13.07
CA GLY A 55 -6.34 4.68 -12.33
C GLY A 55 -6.96 4.43 -10.97
N GLY A 56 -6.31 3.58 -10.20
CA GLY A 56 -6.68 3.27 -8.82
C GLY A 56 -5.47 3.15 -7.92
N ALA A 57 -5.69 3.31 -6.62
CA ALA A 57 -4.68 3.15 -5.59
C ALA A 57 -5.26 2.47 -4.35
N SER A 58 -4.41 1.79 -3.60
CA SER A 58 -4.73 1.22 -2.30
C SER A 58 -3.56 1.41 -1.32
N ALA A 59 -3.89 1.66 -0.07
CA ALA A 59 -2.95 2.04 0.97
C ALA A 59 -3.00 1.10 2.17
N THR A 60 -1.86 0.98 2.87
CA THR A 60 -1.73 0.33 4.17
C THR A 60 -0.70 1.04 5.02
N GLY A 61 -0.81 0.93 6.33
CA GLY A 61 0.11 1.56 7.27
C GLY A 61 -0.60 2.13 8.49
N LEU A 62 -0.14 3.28 8.98
CA LEU A 62 -0.83 3.97 10.04
C LEU A 62 -2.04 4.72 9.47
N GLY A 63 -3.24 4.15 9.65
CA GLY A 63 -4.47 4.63 9.05
C GLY A 63 -4.76 6.10 9.30
N GLU A 64 -4.48 6.59 10.52
CA GLU A 64 -4.66 7.99 10.90
C GLU A 64 -3.79 8.96 10.09
N ASP A 65 -2.63 8.50 9.61
CA ASP A 65 -1.75 9.30 8.78
C ASP A 65 -2.16 9.25 7.30
N LEU A 66 -2.50 8.07 6.82
CA LEU A 66 -3.04 7.87 5.47
C LEU A 66 -4.30 8.71 5.24
N MET A 67 -5.20 8.80 6.25
CA MET A 67 -6.40 9.62 6.20
C MET A 67 -6.10 11.12 6.09
N LYS A 68 -5.06 11.62 6.76
CA LYS A 68 -4.69 13.05 6.71
C LYS A 68 -4.28 13.50 5.32
N GLY A 69 -3.68 12.60 4.56
CA GLY A 69 -3.28 12.87 3.17
C GLY A 69 -4.36 12.55 2.14
N CYS A 70 -5.48 11.91 2.51
CA CYS A 70 -6.42 11.31 1.54
C CYS A 70 -5.65 10.58 0.41
N ILE A 71 -4.65 9.79 0.81
CA ILE A 71 -3.48 9.49 -0.03
C ILE A 71 -3.80 8.69 -1.29
N SER A 72 -4.79 7.79 -1.24
CA SER A 72 -5.19 7.06 -2.45
C SER A 72 -5.85 7.96 -3.48
N TYR A 73 -6.63 8.95 -3.05
CA TYR A 73 -7.18 9.96 -3.93
C TYR A 73 -6.08 10.86 -4.50
N GLU A 74 -5.13 11.28 -3.67
CA GLU A 74 -4.02 12.14 -4.11
C GLU A 74 -3.19 11.48 -5.21
N ILE A 75 -2.88 10.18 -5.09
CA ILE A 75 -2.19 9.44 -6.14
C ILE A 75 -2.98 9.43 -7.45
N VAL A 76 -4.29 9.13 -7.39
CA VAL A 76 -5.13 9.13 -8.60
C VAL A 76 -5.25 10.54 -9.20
N ARG A 77 -5.28 11.58 -8.36
CA ARG A 77 -5.25 12.98 -8.81
C ARG A 77 -3.94 13.30 -9.55
N LEU A 78 -2.79 12.88 -9.02
CA LEU A 78 -1.49 13.06 -9.67
C LEU A 78 -1.42 12.30 -11.01
N MET A 79 -1.93 11.06 -11.06
CA MET A 79 -2.04 10.32 -12.32
C MET A 79 -2.96 11.00 -13.33
N LYS A 80 -4.04 11.64 -12.88
CA LYS A 80 -4.94 12.42 -13.75
C LYS A 80 -4.26 13.63 -14.36
N GLU A 81 -3.26 14.19 -13.69
CA GLU A 81 -2.40 15.27 -14.20
C GLU A 81 -1.29 14.76 -15.14
N GLY A 82 -1.25 13.46 -15.44
CA GLY A 82 -0.33 12.85 -16.39
C GLY A 82 0.91 12.21 -15.77
N MET A 83 0.99 12.14 -14.43
CA MET A 83 2.13 11.51 -13.75
C MET A 83 2.06 9.98 -13.88
N HIS A 84 3.22 9.35 -14.09
CA HIS A 84 3.32 7.89 -14.06
C HIS A 84 2.97 7.35 -12.66
N PRO A 85 2.30 6.17 -12.51
CA PRO A 85 1.91 5.64 -11.20
C PRO A 85 3.06 5.56 -10.19
N GLN A 86 4.25 5.17 -10.62
CA GLN A 86 5.43 5.10 -9.76
C GLN A 86 5.81 6.47 -9.19
N GLU A 87 5.88 7.48 -10.04
CA GLU A 87 6.20 8.85 -9.63
C GLU A 87 5.11 9.44 -8.72
N ALA A 88 3.84 9.15 -9.02
CA ALA A 88 2.71 9.59 -8.21
C ALA A 88 2.74 8.98 -6.80
N CYS A 89 3.04 7.68 -6.68
CA CYS A 89 3.20 7.00 -5.40
C CYS A 89 4.36 7.58 -4.59
N GLU A 90 5.55 7.69 -5.20
CA GLU A 90 6.75 8.24 -4.54
C GLU A 90 6.50 9.66 -4.03
N LYS A 91 5.96 10.53 -4.90
CA LYS A 91 5.65 11.91 -4.55
C LYS A 91 4.67 12.00 -3.39
N ALA A 92 3.56 11.28 -3.46
CA ALA A 92 2.54 11.31 -2.43
C ALA A 92 3.06 10.83 -1.05
N VAL A 93 3.86 9.75 -1.03
CA VAL A 93 4.47 9.24 0.22
C VAL A 93 5.47 10.23 0.78
N LEU A 94 6.38 10.77 -0.04
CA LEU A 94 7.42 11.68 0.41
C LEU A 94 6.84 13.00 0.94
N GLU A 95 5.85 13.56 0.25
CA GLU A 95 5.21 14.81 0.67
C GLU A 95 4.44 14.62 1.98
N LEU A 96 3.66 13.54 2.10
CA LEU A 96 2.92 13.25 3.33
C LEU A 96 3.85 12.92 4.50
N ASP A 97 4.89 12.12 4.29
CA ASP A 97 5.88 11.79 5.32
C ASP A 97 6.58 13.05 5.85
N LYS A 98 7.00 13.93 4.93
CA LYS A 98 7.61 15.22 5.28
C LYS A 98 6.64 16.10 6.08
N GLU A 99 5.42 16.27 5.61
CA GLU A 99 4.40 17.09 6.27
C GLU A 99 4.07 16.60 7.68
N LEU A 100 3.95 15.28 7.87
CA LEU A 100 3.70 14.68 9.17
C LEU A 100 4.90 14.88 10.12
N LYS A 101 6.13 14.75 9.62
CA LYS A 101 7.35 15.00 10.40
C LYS A 101 7.46 16.48 10.81
N GLU A 102 7.15 17.41 9.92
CA GLU A 102 7.13 18.84 10.22
C GLU A 102 6.09 19.20 11.29
N ARG A 103 4.88 18.62 11.20
CA ARG A 103 3.77 18.93 12.12
C ARG A 103 3.91 18.31 13.51
N ARG A 104 4.48 17.13 13.64
CA ARG A 104 4.49 16.37 14.90
C ARG A 104 5.76 15.60 15.21
N GLY A 105 6.82 15.83 14.45
CA GLY A 105 8.14 15.21 14.64
C GLY A 105 8.27 13.77 14.10
N LYS A 106 7.18 13.15 13.63
CA LYS A 106 7.21 11.77 13.11
C LYS A 106 6.08 11.50 12.12
N ALA A 107 6.30 10.58 11.21
CA ALA A 107 5.28 9.90 10.43
C ALA A 107 5.13 8.44 10.88
N GLY A 108 3.97 7.85 10.69
CA GLY A 108 3.76 6.42 10.76
C GLY A 108 4.14 5.72 9.46
N ASP A 109 3.89 4.40 9.42
CA ASP A 109 4.11 3.61 8.22
C ASP A 109 3.15 4.02 7.11
N LEU A 110 3.67 4.24 5.93
CA LEU A 110 2.93 4.59 4.72
C LEU A 110 3.39 3.66 3.60
N SER A 111 2.51 2.81 3.11
CA SER A 111 2.78 1.91 1.98
C SER A 111 1.60 1.86 1.02
N LEU A 112 1.85 1.94 -0.27
CA LEU A 112 0.83 2.17 -1.28
C LEU A 112 1.15 1.41 -2.54
N ILE A 113 0.10 0.97 -3.21
CA ILE A 113 0.14 0.45 -4.57
C ILE A 113 -0.79 1.29 -5.44
N ALA A 114 -0.42 1.48 -6.70
CA ALA A 114 -1.28 2.13 -7.69
C ALA A 114 -1.13 1.48 -9.07
N MET A 115 -2.16 1.63 -9.89
CA MET A 115 -2.15 1.23 -11.29
C MET A 115 -2.99 2.23 -12.08
N ASN A 116 -2.52 2.61 -13.27
CA ASN A 116 -3.32 3.45 -14.17
C ASN A 116 -4.20 2.61 -15.10
N CYS A 117 -5.06 3.28 -15.86
CA CYS A 117 -5.98 2.63 -16.80
C CYS A 117 -5.30 1.97 -18.01
N LYS A 118 -3.97 2.06 -18.13
CA LYS A 118 -3.15 1.37 -19.14
C LYS A 118 -2.48 0.11 -18.60
N GLY A 119 -2.65 -0.20 -17.30
CA GLY A 119 -1.99 -1.33 -16.63
C GLY A 119 -0.56 -1.05 -16.14
N GLU A 120 -0.06 0.18 -16.29
CA GLU A 120 1.19 0.58 -15.67
C GLU A 120 0.98 0.73 -14.16
N TRP A 121 1.91 0.24 -13.36
CA TRP A 121 1.79 0.23 -11.92
C TRP A 121 2.90 1.01 -11.22
N GLY A 122 2.69 1.32 -9.96
CA GLY A 122 3.65 1.99 -9.10
C GLY A 122 3.42 1.63 -7.64
N VAL A 123 4.49 1.71 -6.86
CA VAL A 123 4.50 1.35 -5.44
C VAL A 123 5.43 2.28 -4.69
N ALA A 124 5.02 2.73 -3.52
CA ALA A 124 5.90 3.47 -2.64
C ALA A 124 5.66 3.13 -1.17
N THR A 125 6.72 3.30 -0.38
CA THR A 125 6.71 3.07 1.06
C THR A 125 7.75 3.96 1.75
N ASN A 126 7.49 4.32 3.01
CA ASN A 126 8.48 4.99 3.87
C ASN A 126 9.14 4.04 4.88
N ILE A 127 8.87 2.73 4.80
CA ILE A 127 9.49 1.70 5.63
C ILE A 127 10.54 0.89 4.85
N GLU A 128 11.40 0.17 5.55
CA GLU A 128 12.52 -0.59 4.95
C GLU A 128 12.11 -1.81 4.14
N GLY A 129 10.87 -2.26 4.27
CA GLY A 129 10.39 -3.42 3.51
C GLY A 129 8.88 -3.43 3.38
N PHE A 130 8.40 -3.43 2.16
CA PHE A 130 7.00 -3.62 1.81
C PHE A 130 6.91 -4.66 0.70
N SER A 131 6.04 -5.65 0.84
CA SER A 131 5.82 -6.67 -0.18
C SER A 131 4.51 -6.44 -0.91
N PHE A 132 4.54 -6.62 -2.22
CA PHE A 132 3.36 -6.55 -3.08
C PHE A 132 3.46 -7.60 -4.19
N ALA A 133 2.34 -7.89 -4.83
CA ALA A 133 2.29 -8.82 -5.95
C ALA A 133 1.66 -8.17 -7.18
N VAL A 134 2.18 -8.53 -8.35
CA VAL A 134 1.64 -8.15 -9.65
C VAL A 134 1.25 -9.43 -10.39
N ALA A 135 0.06 -9.43 -10.96
CA ALA A 135 -0.43 -10.50 -11.81
C ALA A 135 -1.02 -9.93 -13.10
N THR A 136 -0.77 -10.57 -14.21
CA THR A 136 -1.38 -10.28 -15.50
C THR A 136 -2.09 -11.52 -16.05
N ALA A 137 -2.91 -11.37 -17.07
CA ALA A 137 -3.59 -12.50 -17.70
C ALA A 137 -2.63 -13.53 -18.34
N ASN A 138 -1.39 -13.10 -18.64
CA ASN A 138 -0.43 -13.87 -19.42
C ASN A 138 0.79 -14.31 -18.60
N GLU A 139 0.90 -13.91 -17.34
CA GLU A 139 2.07 -14.17 -16.50
C GLU A 139 1.62 -14.61 -15.10
N GLU A 140 2.36 -15.55 -14.53
CA GLU A 140 2.16 -15.98 -13.16
C GLU A 140 2.36 -14.81 -12.17
N PRO A 141 1.61 -14.79 -11.07
CA PRO A 141 1.76 -13.76 -10.05
C PRO A 141 3.20 -13.67 -9.54
N THR A 142 3.78 -12.49 -9.64
CA THR A 142 5.14 -12.23 -9.16
C THR A 142 5.10 -11.38 -7.89
N VAL A 143 5.79 -11.82 -6.85
CA VAL A 143 5.94 -11.07 -5.59
C VAL A 143 7.19 -10.24 -5.64
N TYR A 144 7.06 -8.99 -5.24
CA TYR A 144 8.13 -8.01 -5.16
C TYR A 144 8.32 -7.53 -3.73
N LEU A 145 9.56 -7.17 -3.42
CA LEU A 145 9.94 -6.43 -2.22
C LEU A 145 10.32 -5.02 -2.64
N THR A 146 9.90 -4.03 -1.87
CA THR A 146 10.23 -2.64 -2.15
C THR A 146 10.71 -1.92 -0.90
N LYS A 147 11.64 -0.99 -1.10
CA LYS A 147 12.13 -0.06 -0.09
C LYS A 147 12.43 1.29 -0.72
N MET A 148 12.39 2.33 0.08
CA MET A 148 12.78 3.68 -0.34
C MET A 148 14.29 3.84 -0.23
N VAL A 149 14.93 4.27 -1.32
CA VAL A 149 16.37 4.60 -1.38
C VAL A 149 16.51 5.95 -2.06
N ASP A 150 17.06 6.93 -1.36
CA ASP A 150 17.30 8.29 -1.89
C ASP A 150 16.07 8.93 -2.57
N GLY A 151 14.89 8.74 -1.96
CA GLY A 151 13.64 9.32 -2.44
C GLY A 151 12.98 8.56 -3.59
N LYS A 152 13.52 7.41 -3.99
CA LYS A 152 12.93 6.51 -4.99
C LYS A 152 12.72 5.11 -4.44
N CYS A 153 11.68 4.46 -4.89
CA CYS A 153 11.42 3.08 -4.52
C CYS A 153 12.14 2.12 -5.47
N VAL A 154 12.94 1.23 -4.88
CA VAL A 154 13.60 0.14 -5.58
C VAL A 154 12.82 -1.14 -5.34
N HIS A 155 12.54 -1.87 -6.42
CA HIS A 155 11.78 -3.12 -6.39
C HIS A 155 12.69 -4.28 -6.78
N GLU A 156 12.60 -5.37 -6.04
CA GLU A 156 13.27 -6.63 -6.36
C GLU A 156 12.28 -7.80 -6.28
N VAL A 157 12.44 -8.80 -7.14
CA VAL A 157 11.62 -10.01 -7.09
C VAL A 157 11.98 -10.78 -5.81
N ALA A 158 10.96 -11.18 -5.05
CA ALA A 158 11.16 -11.97 -3.85
C ALA A 158 11.79 -13.33 -4.19
N SER A 159 12.85 -13.71 -3.47
CA SER A 159 13.47 -15.02 -3.63
C SER A 159 12.54 -16.14 -3.11
N GLN A 160 12.72 -17.37 -3.62
CA GLN A 160 11.98 -18.52 -3.11
C GLN A 160 12.23 -18.73 -1.61
N GLU A 161 13.45 -18.51 -1.14
CA GLU A 161 13.78 -18.59 0.28
C GLU A 161 12.98 -17.57 1.12
N TRP A 162 12.83 -16.34 0.63
CA TRP A 162 12.02 -15.33 1.29
C TRP A 162 10.55 -15.75 1.36
N LEU A 163 9.99 -16.24 0.24
CA LEU A 163 8.61 -16.72 0.18
C LEU A 163 8.36 -17.87 1.16
N ASP A 164 9.26 -18.84 1.21
CA ASP A 164 9.16 -19.98 2.11
C ASP A 164 9.21 -19.55 3.59
N ASN A 165 10.09 -18.62 3.92
CA ASN A 165 10.19 -18.05 5.27
C ASN A 165 8.95 -17.24 5.64
N TYR A 166 8.44 -16.42 4.71
CA TYR A 166 7.21 -15.66 4.90
C TYR A 166 6.03 -16.59 5.21
N MET A 167 5.84 -17.63 4.41
CA MET A 167 4.79 -18.62 4.63
C MET A 167 4.93 -19.34 5.97
N LYS A 168 6.13 -19.76 6.36
CA LYS A 168 6.39 -20.39 7.66
C LYS A 168 5.98 -19.48 8.82
N THR A 169 6.31 -18.20 8.77
CA THR A 169 5.97 -17.25 9.84
C THR A 169 4.48 -16.98 9.94
N ARG A 170 3.73 -17.09 8.84
CA ARG A 170 2.27 -16.86 8.79
C ARG A 170 1.46 -18.11 9.16
N THR A 171 1.99 -19.28 8.93
CA THR A 171 1.31 -20.56 9.18
C THR A 171 1.82 -21.32 10.41
N ALA A 172 2.88 -20.83 11.06
CA ALA A 172 3.42 -21.44 12.26
C ALA A 172 2.36 -21.48 13.37
N PRO A 173 2.22 -22.62 14.10
CA PRO A 173 1.36 -22.68 15.27
C PRO A 173 1.78 -21.62 16.30
N LEU A 174 0.79 -21.01 16.96
CA LEU A 174 1.07 -20.14 18.10
C LEU A 174 1.80 -20.96 19.17
N VAL A 175 3.05 -20.65 19.43
CA VAL A 175 3.79 -21.27 20.53
C VAL A 175 3.32 -20.61 21.82
N GLU A 176 2.56 -21.33 22.62
CA GLU A 176 2.31 -20.94 24.01
C GLU A 176 3.67 -20.93 24.74
N LYS A 177 4.08 -19.73 25.16
CA LYS A 177 5.21 -19.53 26.05
C LYS A 177 4.76 -19.37 27.47
#